data_7712faf4f5e7b08187e5804c46cee8fa
#
_entry.id   7712faf4f5e7b08187e5804c46cee8fa
#
_cell.length_a   1.000
_cell.length_b   1.000
_cell.length_c   1.000
_cell.angle_alpha   90.00
_cell.angle_beta   90.00
_cell.angle_gamma   90.00
#
_symmetry.space_group_name_H-M   'P 1'
#
loop_
_entity.id
_entity.type
_entity.pdbx_description
1 polymer ?
#
loop_
_entity_poly.entity_id
_entity_poly.type
_entity_poly.pdbx_seq_one_letter_code
_entity_poly.pdbx_strand_id
1 'polypeptide(L)'
;MKKISETFSYGGKQAVYSHKSNVNNCDMTFAIYTPPNEKNAPILWYLSGLTCSHVNVMEKGEYRQKAAQLGLVVICPDTSPRGENIPDEEDNWQFGSGAGFYLDATNNPYDKNYNMYSYITTELPQLIESNFEFDMSRQSICGHSMGGHGALIMALRNPKKYKSCSAFAPIVEPSTASWSSEAFKKFLGENKDVWNMYDSVSLIKNGYSFPEILIDQGLADSFLEEGLRPWLLEEACKNTDINLKLRMQPHYDHSYYFISTFMADHLEWHKERI
;
A
#
# COMPACT_ATOMS: atom_id res chain seq x y z
N MET A 1 11.60 -6.20 -17.99
CA MET A 1 11.03 -4.88 -17.62
C MET A 1 11.15 -3.92 -18.80
N LYS A 2 10.11 -3.13 -19.11
CA LYS A 2 10.08 -2.13 -20.19
C LYS A 2 9.77 -0.77 -19.60
N LYS A 3 10.61 0.24 -19.89
CA LYS A 3 10.32 1.65 -19.53
C LYS A 3 9.23 2.18 -20.48
N ILE A 4 8.14 2.71 -19.92
CA ILE A 4 7.03 3.32 -20.65
C ILE A 4 7.25 4.83 -20.79
N SER A 5 7.63 5.49 -19.70
CA SER A 5 7.89 6.94 -19.68
C SER A 5 8.94 7.31 -18.65
N GLU A 6 9.58 8.47 -18.83
CA GLU A 6 10.49 9.07 -17.86
C GLU A 6 10.47 10.59 -18.02
N THR A 7 10.36 11.28 -16.90
CA THR A 7 10.34 12.75 -16.85
C THR A 7 11.18 13.25 -15.67
N PHE A 8 11.92 14.33 -15.86
CA PHE A 8 12.68 14.95 -14.77
C PHE A 8 11.76 15.72 -13.82
N SER A 9 12.01 15.58 -12.52
CA SER A 9 11.28 16.28 -11.47
C SER A 9 12.17 16.48 -10.25
N TYR A 10 12.37 17.73 -9.81
CA TYR A 10 13.21 18.11 -8.66
C TYR A 10 14.63 17.51 -8.71
N GLY A 11 15.24 17.52 -9.90
CA GLY A 11 16.58 16.97 -10.13
C GLY A 11 16.65 15.43 -10.18
N GLY A 12 15.59 14.74 -9.78
CA GLY A 12 15.42 13.30 -9.92
C GLY A 12 14.59 12.93 -11.14
N LYS A 13 14.14 11.68 -11.21
CA LYS A 13 13.38 11.14 -12.34
C LYS A 13 12.11 10.45 -11.87
N GLN A 14 10.98 10.79 -12.48
CA GLN A 14 9.74 10.04 -12.38
C GLN A 14 9.61 9.15 -13.61
N ALA A 15 9.57 7.85 -13.42
CA ALA A 15 9.45 6.88 -14.51
C ALA A 15 8.28 5.91 -14.27
N VAL A 16 7.79 5.34 -15.37
CA VAL A 16 6.79 4.28 -15.36
C VAL A 16 7.35 3.07 -16.10
N TYR A 17 7.20 1.91 -15.52
CA TYR A 17 7.65 0.63 -16.07
C TYR A 17 6.51 -0.38 -16.14
N SER A 18 6.56 -1.26 -17.15
CA SER A 18 5.76 -2.48 -17.21
C SER A 18 6.63 -3.71 -17.23
N HIS A 19 6.09 -4.81 -16.74
CA HIS A 19 6.73 -6.12 -16.82
C HIS A 19 5.67 -7.22 -16.77
N LYS A 20 6.03 -8.41 -17.27
CA LYS A 20 5.21 -9.60 -17.05
C LYS A 20 5.38 -10.07 -15.62
N SER A 21 4.27 -10.14 -14.89
CA SER A 21 4.22 -10.73 -13.57
C SER A 21 3.92 -12.22 -13.68
N ASN A 22 4.73 -13.03 -13.02
CA ASN A 22 4.50 -14.46 -12.93
C ASN A 22 3.43 -14.79 -11.90
N VAL A 23 3.39 -14.06 -10.77
CA VAL A 23 2.41 -14.33 -9.71
C VAL A 23 1.01 -13.85 -10.09
N ASN A 24 0.88 -12.79 -10.88
CA ASN A 24 -0.41 -12.28 -11.34
C ASN A 24 -0.79 -12.76 -12.76
N ASN A 25 0.10 -13.49 -13.46
CA ASN A 25 -0.09 -14.02 -14.83
C ASN A 25 -0.57 -12.94 -15.83
N CYS A 26 -0.13 -11.70 -15.68
CA CYS A 26 -0.46 -10.59 -16.56
C CYS A 26 0.66 -9.56 -16.62
N ASP A 27 0.50 -8.55 -17.48
CA ASP A 27 1.39 -7.39 -17.46
C ASP A 27 1.01 -6.48 -16.27
N MET A 28 2.00 -6.19 -15.42
CA MET A 28 1.87 -5.27 -14.29
C MET A 28 2.64 -3.98 -14.57
N THR A 29 2.16 -2.89 -14.01
CA THR A 29 2.75 -1.57 -14.16
C THR A 29 3.07 -0.98 -12.78
N PHE A 30 4.16 -0.22 -12.68
CA PHE A 30 4.50 0.55 -11.50
C PHE A 30 5.17 1.87 -11.89
N ALA A 31 4.97 2.89 -11.05
CA ALA A 31 5.72 4.13 -11.14
C ALA A 31 6.86 4.13 -10.12
N ILE A 32 7.95 4.81 -10.46
CA ILE A 32 9.10 4.97 -9.58
C ILE A 32 9.64 6.39 -9.68
N TYR A 33 9.86 7.00 -8.53
CA TYR A 33 10.65 8.21 -8.42
C TYR A 33 12.03 7.88 -7.88
N THR A 34 13.06 8.27 -8.62
CA THR A 34 14.45 8.16 -8.18
C THR A 34 14.99 9.55 -7.84
N PRO A 35 15.57 9.75 -6.63
CA PRO A 35 16.15 11.04 -6.25
C PRO A 35 17.43 11.34 -7.05
N PRO A 36 17.98 12.57 -7.01
CA PRO A 36 19.20 12.93 -7.74
C PRO A 36 20.40 12.02 -7.44
N ASN A 37 20.53 11.54 -6.19
CA ASN A 37 21.58 10.62 -5.76
C ASN A 37 20.94 9.26 -5.45
N GLU A 38 20.67 8.48 -6.47
CA GLU A 38 19.89 7.23 -6.38
C GLU A 38 20.68 6.02 -5.86
N LYS A 39 22.01 6.02 -5.98
CA LYS A 39 22.85 4.87 -5.60
C LYS A 39 22.78 4.62 -4.09
N ASN A 40 22.43 3.37 -3.72
CA ASN A 40 22.19 2.96 -2.32
C ASN A 40 21.10 3.78 -1.62
N ALA A 41 20.18 4.42 -2.36
CA ALA A 41 19.06 5.13 -1.76
C ALA A 41 18.06 4.14 -1.12
N PRO A 42 17.49 4.49 0.04
CA PRO A 42 16.45 3.70 0.68
C PRO A 42 15.13 3.81 -0.07
N ILE A 43 14.24 2.84 0.15
CA ILE A 43 13.00 2.68 -0.61
C ILE A 43 11.78 2.91 0.30
N LEU A 44 10.84 3.70 -0.20
CA LEU A 44 9.48 3.77 0.31
C LEU A 44 8.52 3.15 -0.72
N TRP A 45 7.86 2.07 -0.34
CA TRP A 45 6.74 1.50 -1.08
C TRP A 45 5.49 2.29 -0.75
N TYR A 46 4.80 2.83 -1.77
CA TYR A 46 3.53 3.51 -1.58
C TYR A 46 2.40 2.74 -2.27
N LEU A 47 1.43 2.30 -1.48
CA LEU A 47 0.28 1.53 -1.92
C LEU A 47 -0.96 2.41 -2.05
N SER A 48 -1.54 2.46 -3.24
CA SER A 48 -2.73 3.29 -3.53
C SER A 48 -4.03 2.62 -3.06
N GLY A 49 -5.08 3.43 -2.90
CA GLY A 49 -6.42 2.99 -2.49
C GLY A 49 -7.26 2.37 -3.61
N LEU A 50 -8.51 2.06 -3.29
CA LEU A 50 -9.51 1.55 -4.24
C LEU A 50 -9.65 2.49 -5.45
N THR A 51 -9.92 1.89 -6.60
CA THR A 51 -10.11 2.54 -7.91
C THR A 51 -8.86 3.22 -8.49
N CYS A 52 -7.78 3.31 -7.71
CA CYS A 52 -6.52 3.89 -8.13
C CYS A 52 -5.65 2.91 -8.93
N SER A 53 -4.62 3.47 -9.55
CA SER A 53 -3.47 2.77 -10.09
C SER A 53 -2.18 3.43 -9.57
N HIS A 54 -1.04 3.09 -10.15
CA HIS A 54 0.23 3.79 -9.92
C HIS A 54 0.18 5.29 -10.26
N VAL A 55 -0.74 5.71 -11.14
CA VAL A 55 -0.84 7.08 -11.65
C VAL A 55 -1.33 8.07 -10.60
N ASN A 56 -2.33 7.67 -9.79
CA ASN A 56 -3.00 8.59 -8.88
C ASN A 56 -2.04 9.29 -7.91
N VAL A 57 -1.24 8.52 -7.17
CA VAL A 57 -0.26 9.08 -6.25
C VAL A 57 0.92 9.72 -7.00
N MET A 58 1.34 9.14 -8.12
CA MET A 58 2.40 9.69 -8.95
C MET A 58 2.10 11.14 -9.39
N GLU A 59 0.86 11.44 -9.75
CA GLU A 59 0.46 12.78 -10.21
C GLU A 59 0.00 13.69 -9.08
N LYS A 60 -0.71 13.17 -8.06
CA LYS A 60 -1.44 13.98 -7.07
C LYS A 60 -0.85 13.91 -5.66
N GLY A 61 0.09 13.00 -5.38
CA GLY A 61 0.60 12.77 -4.02
C GLY A 61 1.64 13.79 -3.54
N GLU A 62 2.17 14.62 -4.42
CA GLU A 62 3.13 15.72 -4.13
C GLU A 62 4.41 15.30 -3.37
N TYR A 63 4.77 14.02 -3.46
CA TYR A 63 5.91 13.45 -2.71
C TYR A 63 7.29 13.82 -3.30
N ARG A 64 7.38 14.15 -4.61
CA ARG A 64 8.65 14.17 -5.35
C ARG A 64 9.66 15.18 -4.79
N GLN A 65 9.20 16.39 -4.42
CA GLN A 65 10.09 17.40 -3.88
C GLN A 65 10.75 16.95 -2.58
N LYS A 66 9.94 16.44 -1.65
CA LYS A 66 10.42 15.96 -0.36
C LYS A 66 11.27 14.70 -0.51
N ALA A 67 10.89 13.77 -1.37
CA ALA A 67 11.66 12.56 -1.67
C ALA A 67 13.05 12.90 -2.24
N ALA A 68 13.14 13.91 -3.14
CA ALA A 68 14.42 14.41 -3.65
C ALA A 68 15.32 14.95 -2.51
N GLN A 69 14.76 15.78 -1.64
CA GLN A 69 15.48 16.37 -0.49
C GLN A 69 16.00 15.32 0.48
N LEU A 70 15.21 14.27 0.72
CA LEU A 70 15.53 13.21 1.66
C LEU A 70 16.36 12.07 1.05
N GLY A 71 16.54 12.07 -0.28
CA GLY A 71 17.23 10.97 -0.98
C GLY A 71 16.45 9.65 -0.89
N LEU A 72 15.10 9.69 -1.00
CA LEU A 72 14.22 8.53 -0.95
C LEU A 72 13.78 8.13 -2.36
N VAL A 73 13.89 6.85 -2.68
CA VAL A 73 13.18 6.23 -3.81
C VAL A 73 11.74 5.98 -3.38
N VAL A 74 10.77 6.37 -4.21
CA VAL A 74 9.35 6.06 -3.97
C VAL A 74 8.84 5.18 -5.09
N ILE A 75 8.33 3.99 -4.74
CA ILE A 75 7.80 3.01 -5.69
C ILE A 75 6.30 2.87 -5.47
N CYS A 76 5.54 3.11 -6.53
CA CYS A 76 4.08 3.09 -6.53
C CYS A 76 3.59 2.00 -7.51
N PRO A 77 3.31 0.78 -7.05
CA PRO A 77 2.74 -0.27 -7.90
C PRO A 77 1.28 0.01 -8.26
N ASP A 78 0.78 -0.66 -9.30
CA ASP A 78 -0.67 -0.74 -9.53
C ASP A 78 -1.36 -1.47 -8.37
N THR A 79 -2.64 -1.27 -8.22
CA THR A 79 -3.46 -1.78 -7.12
C THR A 79 -4.08 -3.14 -7.39
N SER A 80 -4.03 -3.60 -8.64
CA SER A 80 -4.55 -4.89 -9.06
C SER A 80 -3.93 -5.34 -10.39
N PRO A 81 -4.06 -6.61 -10.78
CA PRO A 81 -3.94 -7.02 -12.17
C PRO A 81 -5.01 -6.33 -13.02
N ARG A 82 -4.73 -6.16 -14.33
CA ARG A 82 -5.64 -5.58 -15.33
C ARG A 82 -5.48 -6.27 -16.67
N GLY A 83 -6.53 -6.35 -17.46
CA GLY A 83 -6.51 -6.88 -18.83
C GLY A 83 -7.76 -7.69 -19.19
N GLU A 84 -7.98 -7.92 -20.48
CA GLU A 84 -9.19 -8.57 -21.01
C GLU A 84 -9.41 -10.01 -20.49
N ASN A 85 -8.35 -10.71 -20.10
CA ASN A 85 -8.41 -12.07 -19.59
C ASN A 85 -8.34 -12.19 -18.07
N ILE A 86 -8.43 -11.06 -17.36
CA ILE A 86 -8.44 -11.03 -15.90
C ILE A 86 -9.90 -11.09 -15.44
N PRO A 87 -10.27 -12.04 -14.57
CA PRO A 87 -11.61 -12.07 -14.00
C PRO A 87 -11.91 -10.75 -13.28
N ASP A 88 -12.99 -10.08 -13.66
CA ASP A 88 -13.38 -8.78 -13.12
C ASP A 88 -14.90 -8.68 -13.03
N GLU A 89 -15.42 -7.68 -12.34
CA GLU A 89 -16.81 -7.28 -12.33
C GLU A 89 -16.89 -5.83 -12.81
N GLU A 90 -17.25 -5.65 -14.07
CA GLU A 90 -17.53 -4.33 -14.62
C GLU A 90 -18.57 -3.62 -13.73
N ASP A 91 -18.42 -2.32 -13.55
CA ASP A 91 -19.27 -1.49 -12.69
C ASP A 91 -19.17 -1.73 -11.16
N ASN A 92 -18.28 -2.60 -10.68
CA ASN A 92 -18.05 -2.80 -9.25
C ASN A 92 -16.74 -2.18 -8.79
N TRP A 93 -16.80 -0.92 -8.33
CA TRP A 93 -15.61 -0.19 -7.85
C TRP A 93 -14.96 -0.80 -6.59
N GLN A 94 -15.66 -1.69 -5.89
CA GLN A 94 -15.20 -2.33 -4.65
C GLN A 94 -14.50 -3.67 -4.88
N PHE A 95 -14.44 -4.14 -6.13
CA PHE A 95 -13.92 -5.45 -6.45
C PHE A 95 -13.28 -5.48 -7.84
N GLY A 96 -12.27 -6.36 -8.06
CA GLY A 96 -11.65 -6.53 -9.36
C GLY A 96 -10.59 -5.49 -9.67
N SER A 97 -10.65 -4.88 -10.86
CA SER A 97 -9.68 -3.87 -11.32
C SER A 97 -9.69 -2.64 -10.42
N GLY A 98 -8.50 -2.31 -9.87
CA GLY A 98 -8.37 -1.23 -8.90
C GLY A 98 -8.73 -1.62 -7.45
N ALA A 99 -9.06 -2.88 -7.20
CA ALA A 99 -9.56 -3.36 -5.92
C ALA A 99 -8.96 -4.73 -5.52
N GLY A 100 -7.65 -4.91 -5.67
CA GLY A 100 -6.96 -6.17 -5.38
C GLY A 100 -6.69 -6.42 -3.89
N PHE A 101 -7.06 -5.51 -2.99
CA PHE A 101 -6.94 -5.61 -1.53
C PHE A 101 -5.58 -6.07 -1.01
N TYR A 102 -4.54 -6.07 -1.84
CA TYR A 102 -3.18 -6.49 -1.46
C TYR A 102 -3.10 -7.85 -0.77
N LEU A 103 -3.99 -8.76 -1.17
CA LEU A 103 -4.05 -10.16 -0.72
C LEU A 103 -3.62 -11.11 -1.85
N ASP A 104 -3.47 -12.38 -1.53
CA ASP A 104 -3.36 -13.47 -2.52
C ASP A 104 -4.67 -14.24 -2.48
N ALA A 105 -5.40 -14.21 -3.61
CA ALA A 105 -6.68 -14.89 -3.73
C ALA A 105 -6.52 -16.40 -3.67
N THR A 106 -7.45 -17.06 -2.99
CA THR A 106 -7.49 -18.53 -2.87
C THR A 106 -8.71 -19.14 -3.54
N ASN A 107 -9.62 -18.29 -4.02
CA ASN A 107 -10.89 -18.71 -4.60
C ASN A 107 -10.88 -18.58 -6.14
N ASN A 108 -11.30 -19.63 -6.83
CA ASN A 108 -11.40 -19.63 -8.29
C ASN A 108 -12.56 -18.71 -8.75
N PRO A 109 -12.41 -17.94 -9.82
CA PRO A 109 -11.28 -17.91 -10.78
C PRO A 109 -10.17 -16.90 -10.41
N TYR A 110 -10.24 -16.20 -9.30
CA TYR A 110 -9.40 -15.07 -8.93
C TYR A 110 -8.00 -15.48 -8.49
N ASP A 111 -7.82 -16.69 -7.95
CA ASP A 111 -6.57 -17.27 -7.48
C ASP A 111 -5.43 -17.27 -8.51
N LYS A 112 -5.76 -17.21 -9.79
CA LYS A 112 -4.78 -17.19 -10.88
C LYS A 112 -4.11 -15.83 -11.08
N ASN A 113 -4.79 -14.75 -10.71
CA ASN A 113 -4.36 -13.40 -11.09
C ASN A 113 -4.26 -12.43 -9.92
N TYR A 114 -5.10 -12.55 -8.89
CA TYR A 114 -5.11 -11.59 -7.77
C TYR A 114 -4.18 -12.03 -6.65
N ASN A 115 -2.87 -11.92 -6.88
CA ASN A 115 -1.82 -12.31 -5.92
C ASN A 115 -0.97 -11.09 -5.53
N MET A 116 -1.64 -10.02 -5.12
CA MET A 116 -1.01 -8.72 -4.88
C MET A 116 -0.10 -8.71 -3.64
N TYR A 117 -0.38 -9.55 -2.63
CA TYR A 117 0.51 -9.69 -1.49
C TYR A 117 1.87 -10.25 -1.92
N SER A 118 1.89 -11.38 -2.61
CA SER A 118 3.11 -11.99 -3.16
C SER A 118 3.81 -11.08 -4.17
N TYR A 119 3.06 -10.35 -4.98
CA TYR A 119 3.61 -9.40 -5.92
C TYR A 119 4.42 -8.29 -5.21
N ILE A 120 3.84 -7.63 -4.21
CA ILE A 120 4.47 -6.51 -3.49
C ILE A 120 5.57 -6.99 -2.53
N THR A 121 5.38 -8.15 -1.91
CA THR A 121 6.35 -8.61 -0.90
C THR A 121 7.51 -9.42 -1.50
N THR A 122 7.37 -9.94 -2.71
CA THR A 122 8.37 -10.86 -3.27
C THR A 122 8.76 -10.50 -4.70
N GLU A 123 7.83 -10.55 -5.67
CA GLU A 123 8.19 -10.46 -7.08
C GLU A 123 8.70 -9.07 -7.47
N LEU A 124 7.96 -8.01 -7.13
CA LEU A 124 8.37 -6.64 -7.47
C LEU A 124 9.69 -6.24 -6.78
N PRO A 125 9.93 -6.53 -5.48
CA PRO A 125 11.24 -6.29 -4.87
C PRO A 125 12.40 -7.00 -5.57
N GLN A 126 12.25 -8.25 -5.98
CA GLN A 126 13.27 -8.98 -6.74
C GLN A 126 13.53 -8.34 -8.11
N LEU A 127 12.48 -7.85 -8.77
CA LEU A 127 12.61 -7.13 -10.03
C LEU A 127 13.38 -5.80 -9.83
N ILE A 128 13.08 -5.05 -8.76
CA ILE A 128 13.79 -3.81 -8.41
C ILE A 128 15.26 -4.09 -8.12
N GLU A 129 15.56 -5.05 -7.26
CA GLU A 129 16.94 -5.46 -6.90
C GLU A 129 17.78 -5.84 -8.13
N SER A 130 17.15 -6.53 -9.10
CA SER A 130 17.83 -6.97 -10.32
C SER A 130 18.10 -5.85 -11.34
N ASN A 131 17.44 -4.71 -11.22
CA ASN A 131 17.49 -3.64 -12.23
C ASN A 131 17.99 -2.28 -11.73
N PHE A 132 18.11 -2.10 -10.39
CA PHE A 132 18.50 -0.83 -9.79
C PHE A 132 19.53 -1.07 -8.65
N GLU A 133 20.37 -0.08 -8.40
CA GLU A 133 21.37 -0.11 -7.30
C GLU A 133 20.84 0.56 -6.02
N PHE A 134 19.59 0.25 -5.61
CA PHE A 134 19.00 0.75 -4.37
C PHE A 134 19.37 -0.12 -3.17
N ASP A 135 19.22 0.40 -1.96
CA ASP A 135 19.47 -0.36 -0.74
C ASP A 135 18.23 -1.15 -0.31
N MET A 136 18.16 -2.40 -0.74
CA MET A 136 17.05 -3.31 -0.42
C MET A 136 17.00 -3.70 1.07
N SER A 137 18.01 -3.38 1.88
CA SER A 137 17.98 -3.58 3.34
C SER A 137 17.26 -2.46 4.07
N ARG A 138 17.08 -1.31 3.43
CA ARG A 138 16.41 -0.11 3.95
C ARG A 138 15.13 0.16 3.19
N GLN A 139 14.08 -0.58 3.54
CA GLN A 139 12.76 -0.47 2.96
C GLN A 139 11.72 -0.05 4.00
N SER A 140 10.80 0.82 3.62
CA SER A 140 9.63 1.22 4.41
C SER A 140 8.37 1.12 3.55
N ILE A 141 7.21 1.12 4.19
CA ILE A 141 5.95 0.96 3.49
C ILE A 141 4.92 1.98 3.98
N CYS A 142 4.20 2.56 3.04
CA CYS A 142 3.13 3.52 3.26
C CYS A 142 1.95 3.18 2.33
N GLY A 143 0.75 3.63 2.66
CA GLY A 143 -0.38 3.50 1.75
C GLY A 143 -1.58 4.31 2.18
N HIS A 144 -2.56 4.41 1.26
CA HIS A 144 -3.81 5.12 1.49
C HIS A 144 -4.99 4.17 1.38
N SER A 145 -5.95 4.26 2.32
CA SER A 145 -7.23 3.53 2.25
C SER A 145 -7.01 2.00 2.17
N MET A 146 -7.43 1.34 1.10
CA MET A 146 -7.09 -0.05 0.77
C MET A 146 -5.56 -0.27 0.75
N GLY A 147 -4.80 0.70 0.25
CA GLY A 147 -3.32 0.63 0.29
C GLY A 147 -2.75 0.81 1.69
N GLY A 148 -3.42 1.58 2.56
CA GLY A 148 -3.11 1.66 3.98
C GLY A 148 -3.33 0.32 4.69
N HIS A 149 -4.43 -0.36 4.37
CA HIS A 149 -4.65 -1.75 4.76
C HIS A 149 -3.47 -2.64 4.31
N GLY A 150 -3.11 -2.57 3.02
CA GLY A 150 -1.98 -3.32 2.47
C GLY A 150 -0.67 -3.06 3.21
N ALA A 151 -0.36 -1.78 3.51
CA ALA A 151 0.84 -1.40 4.25
C ALA A 151 0.87 -2.01 5.66
N LEU A 152 -0.26 -1.93 6.39
CA LEU A 152 -0.38 -2.49 7.74
C LEU A 152 -0.17 -4.01 7.76
N ILE A 153 -0.89 -4.76 6.92
CA ILE A 153 -0.75 -6.23 6.92
C ILE A 153 0.64 -6.68 6.48
N MET A 154 1.25 -5.99 5.52
CA MET A 154 2.60 -6.32 5.07
C MET A 154 3.65 -6.03 6.13
N ALA A 155 3.56 -4.91 6.84
CA ALA A 155 4.46 -4.59 7.95
C ALA A 155 4.32 -5.59 9.10
N LEU A 156 3.10 -5.88 9.55
CA LEU A 156 2.84 -6.83 10.63
C LEU A 156 3.33 -8.24 10.31
N ARG A 157 3.14 -8.71 9.07
CA ARG A 157 3.58 -10.06 8.65
C ARG A 157 5.06 -10.14 8.26
N ASN A 158 5.73 -9.02 7.98
CA ASN A 158 7.14 -8.97 7.59
C ASN A 158 7.93 -7.92 8.40
N PRO A 159 7.95 -8.00 9.76
CA PRO A 159 8.52 -6.96 10.61
C PRO A 159 10.03 -6.79 10.48
N LYS A 160 10.73 -7.77 9.90
CA LYS A 160 12.18 -7.70 9.62
C LYS A 160 12.49 -7.02 8.30
N LYS A 161 11.52 -6.98 7.36
CA LYS A 161 11.70 -6.43 6.02
C LYS A 161 11.55 -4.90 6.03
N TYR A 162 10.50 -4.40 6.64
CA TYR A 162 10.19 -2.98 6.65
C TYR A 162 10.71 -2.32 7.92
N LYS A 163 11.36 -1.14 7.77
CA LYS A 163 11.91 -0.35 8.90
C LYS A 163 10.86 0.54 9.55
N SER A 164 9.85 0.96 8.78
CA SER A 164 8.74 1.77 9.26
C SER A 164 7.49 1.55 8.43
N CYS A 165 6.32 1.78 9.05
CA CYS A 165 5.01 1.63 8.43
C CYS A 165 4.15 2.84 8.72
N SER A 166 3.58 3.45 7.68
CA SER A 166 2.59 4.51 7.86
C SER A 166 1.38 4.34 6.95
N ALA A 167 0.27 5.00 7.29
CA ALA A 167 -0.92 4.93 6.47
C ALA A 167 -1.74 6.24 6.54
N PHE A 168 -2.39 6.57 5.42
CA PHE A 168 -3.41 7.59 5.32
C PHE A 168 -4.77 6.91 5.27
N ALA A 169 -5.66 7.22 6.21
CA ALA A 169 -7.03 6.74 6.26
C ALA A 169 -7.18 5.23 5.93
N PRO A 170 -6.47 4.32 6.62
CA PRO A 170 -6.44 2.90 6.28
C PRO A 170 -7.76 2.19 6.60
N ILE A 171 -8.11 1.18 5.80
CA ILE A 171 -9.10 0.17 6.19
C ILE A 171 -8.42 -0.76 7.19
N VAL A 172 -8.75 -0.66 8.47
CA VAL A 172 -8.02 -1.43 9.51
C VAL A 172 -8.58 -2.82 9.77
N GLU A 173 -9.88 -3.03 9.55
CA GLU A 173 -10.57 -4.31 9.77
C GLU A 173 -11.49 -4.64 8.57
N PRO A 174 -10.92 -4.94 7.38
CA PRO A 174 -11.70 -5.19 6.17
C PRO A 174 -12.61 -6.41 6.26
N SER A 175 -12.30 -7.36 7.13
CA SER A 175 -13.08 -8.58 7.32
C SER A 175 -14.48 -8.36 7.89
N THR A 176 -14.72 -7.19 8.52
CA THR A 176 -16.00 -6.84 9.16
C THR A 176 -16.66 -5.58 8.58
N ALA A 177 -15.97 -4.80 7.74
CA ALA A 177 -16.59 -3.68 7.06
C ALA A 177 -17.52 -4.18 5.95
N SER A 178 -18.70 -3.58 5.82
CA SER A 178 -19.80 -4.09 4.99
C SER A 178 -19.38 -4.36 3.53
N TRP A 179 -18.69 -3.41 2.91
CA TRP A 179 -18.33 -3.50 1.50
C TRP A 179 -17.00 -4.25 1.25
N SER A 180 -15.99 -4.16 2.13
CA SER A 180 -14.73 -4.89 1.94
C SER A 180 -14.84 -6.38 2.26
N SER A 181 -15.78 -6.78 3.15
CA SER A 181 -16.01 -8.19 3.45
C SER A 181 -16.54 -8.97 2.25
N GLU A 182 -17.30 -8.33 1.36
CA GLU A 182 -17.76 -8.96 0.11
C GLU A 182 -16.58 -9.25 -0.84
N ALA A 183 -15.62 -8.33 -0.94
CA ALA A 183 -14.40 -8.58 -1.71
C ALA A 183 -13.58 -9.74 -1.11
N PHE A 184 -13.45 -9.79 0.21
CA PHE A 184 -12.78 -10.88 0.91
C PHE A 184 -13.46 -12.22 0.64
N LYS A 185 -14.79 -12.28 0.70
CA LYS A 185 -15.54 -13.48 0.38
C LYS A 185 -15.28 -13.98 -1.03
N LYS A 186 -15.26 -13.08 -2.02
CA LYS A 186 -14.99 -13.42 -3.41
C LYS A 186 -13.56 -13.90 -3.63
N PHE A 187 -12.56 -13.19 -3.09
CA PHE A 187 -11.15 -13.55 -3.26
C PHE A 187 -10.71 -14.74 -2.42
N LEU A 188 -11.17 -14.83 -1.16
CA LEU A 188 -10.66 -15.78 -0.16
C LEU A 188 -11.64 -16.90 0.20
N GLY A 189 -12.88 -16.86 -0.34
CA GLY A 189 -13.93 -17.82 0.02
C GLY A 189 -14.49 -17.58 1.43
N GLU A 190 -15.12 -18.60 2.01
CA GLU A 190 -15.87 -18.49 3.29
C GLU A 190 -14.97 -18.72 4.53
N ASN A 191 -13.74 -19.18 4.37
CA ASN A 191 -12.86 -19.49 5.50
C ASN A 191 -12.32 -18.22 6.17
N LYS A 192 -12.89 -17.88 7.32
CA LYS A 192 -12.51 -16.69 8.10
C LYS A 192 -11.07 -16.72 8.63
N ASP A 193 -10.47 -17.90 8.83
CA ASP A 193 -9.06 -17.99 9.25
C ASP A 193 -8.13 -17.46 8.18
N VAL A 194 -8.47 -17.64 6.90
CA VAL A 194 -7.73 -17.04 5.78
C VAL A 194 -7.89 -15.52 5.78
N TRP A 195 -9.10 -15.01 6.08
CA TRP A 195 -9.35 -13.57 6.15
C TRP A 195 -8.50 -12.89 7.24
N ASN A 196 -8.36 -13.54 8.40
CA ASN A 196 -7.58 -13.03 9.53
C ASN A 196 -6.12 -12.75 9.17
N MET A 197 -5.57 -13.46 8.17
CA MET A 197 -4.21 -13.24 7.68
C MET A 197 -4.06 -11.95 6.87
N TYR A 198 -5.16 -11.37 6.43
CA TYR A 198 -5.22 -10.12 5.68
C TYR A 198 -6.00 -9.02 6.40
N ASP A 199 -6.08 -9.08 7.72
CA ASP A 199 -6.80 -8.12 8.55
C ASP A 199 -5.89 -7.63 9.68
N SER A 200 -5.59 -6.33 9.73
CA SER A 200 -4.57 -5.80 10.65
C SER A 200 -5.00 -5.91 12.11
N VAL A 201 -6.28 -5.73 12.41
CA VAL A 201 -6.83 -5.88 13.77
C VAL A 201 -6.75 -7.34 14.21
N SER A 202 -7.13 -8.27 13.34
CA SER A 202 -7.00 -9.71 13.60
C SER A 202 -5.56 -10.16 13.77
N LEU A 203 -4.64 -9.67 12.95
CA LEU A 203 -3.20 -9.97 13.08
C LEU A 203 -2.67 -9.53 14.44
N ILE A 204 -2.96 -8.31 14.88
CA ILE A 204 -2.51 -7.79 16.19
C ILE A 204 -3.11 -8.62 17.33
N LYS A 205 -4.40 -8.93 17.30
CA LYS A 205 -5.06 -9.79 18.29
C LYS A 205 -4.45 -11.21 18.33
N ASN A 206 -3.88 -11.67 17.22
CA ASN A 206 -3.17 -12.96 17.12
C ASN A 206 -1.66 -12.86 17.41
N GLY A 207 -1.18 -11.75 17.98
CA GLY A 207 0.20 -11.60 18.45
C GLY A 207 1.20 -11.11 17.39
N TYR A 208 0.76 -10.74 16.19
CA TYR A 208 1.63 -10.06 15.24
C TYR A 208 1.93 -8.64 15.74
N SER A 209 3.16 -8.19 15.56
CA SER A 209 3.60 -6.89 16.07
C SER A 209 4.50 -6.17 15.06
N PHE A 210 4.47 -4.83 15.13
CA PHE A 210 5.38 -3.97 14.42
C PHE A 210 5.75 -2.79 15.34
N PRO A 211 7.02 -2.38 15.46
CA PRO A 211 7.45 -1.48 16.55
C PRO A 211 6.72 -0.15 16.62
N GLU A 212 6.53 0.50 15.47
CA GLU A 212 5.93 1.83 15.41
C GLU A 212 5.12 2.02 14.12
N ILE A 213 3.89 2.54 14.25
CA ILE A 213 2.98 2.79 13.14
C ILE A 213 2.48 4.24 13.22
N LEU A 214 2.57 4.98 12.09
CA LEU A 214 1.99 6.32 11.96
C LEU A 214 0.72 6.25 11.10
N ILE A 215 -0.38 6.83 11.60
CA ILE A 215 -1.62 6.97 10.84
C ILE A 215 -2.10 8.41 10.88
N ASP A 216 -2.45 8.95 9.72
CA ASP A 216 -3.29 10.13 9.59
C ASP A 216 -4.69 9.74 9.14
N GLN A 217 -5.72 10.32 9.79
CA GLN A 217 -7.13 10.09 9.48
C GLN A 217 -7.89 11.40 9.43
N GLY A 218 -8.55 11.68 8.31
CA GLY A 218 -9.43 12.84 8.19
C GLY A 218 -10.73 12.67 8.97
N LEU A 219 -11.14 13.69 9.73
CA LEU A 219 -12.40 13.67 10.49
C LEU A 219 -13.64 13.98 9.62
N ALA A 220 -13.46 14.57 8.44
CA ALA A 220 -14.53 14.79 7.48
C ALA A 220 -14.60 13.68 6.41
N ASP A 221 -13.91 12.57 6.63
CA ASP A 221 -13.88 11.43 5.72
C ASP A 221 -15.21 10.68 5.74
N SER A 222 -15.86 10.58 4.58
CA SER A 222 -17.17 9.92 4.44
C SER A 222 -17.12 8.40 4.69
N PHE A 223 -15.94 7.78 4.61
CA PHE A 223 -15.74 6.35 4.88
C PHE A 223 -15.35 6.05 6.33
N LEU A 224 -15.17 7.08 7.17
CA LEU A 224 -14.62 6.95 8.52
C LEU A 224 -15.37 5.90 9.37
N GLU A 225 -16.70 6.01 9.42
CA GLU A 225 -17.54 5.19 10.30
C GLU A 225 -17.80 3.78 9.75
N GLU A 226 -18.00 3.63 8.44
CA GLU A 226 -18.43 2.37 7.86
C GLU A 226 -17.27 1.48 7.38
N GLY A 227 -16.18 2.09 6.92
CA GLY A 227 -15.10 1.36 6.26
C GLY A 227 -13.76 1.39 6.96
N LEU A 228 -13.34 2.57 7.47
CA LEU A 228 -11.97 2.79 7.95
C LEU A 228 -11.81 2.43 9.43
N ARG A 229 -12.64 2.98 10.30
CA ARG A 229 -12.79 2.66 11.73
C ARG A 229 -11.47 2.60 12.51
N PRO A 230 -10.60 3.64 12.47
CA PRO A 230 -9.24 3.62 13.04
C PRO A 230 -9.19 3.30 14.53
N TRP A 231 -10.27 3.56 15.28
CA TRP A 231 -10.39 3.20 16.70
C TRP A 231 -10.29 1.69 16.98
N LEU A 232 -10.64 0.82 16.00
CA LEU A 232 -10.50 -0.63 16.15
C LEU A 232 -9.03 -1.05 16.20
N LEU A 233 -8.18 -0.39 15.40
CA LEU A 233 -6.74 -0.60 15.45
C LEU A 233 -6.14 -0.05 16.74
N GLU A 234 -6.57 1.15 17.15
CA GLU A 234 -6.14 1.75 18.42
C GLU A 234 -6.48 0.83 19.60
N GLU A 235 -7.70 0.27 19.64
CA GLU A 235 -8.10 -0.69 20.67
C GLU A 235 -7.24 -1.97 20.63
N ALA A 236 -6.97 -2.51 19.44
CA ALA A 236 -6.14 -3.70 19.29
C ALA A 236 -4.70 -3.48 19.76
N CYS A 237 -4.17 -2.26 19.64
CA CYS A 237 -2.81 -1.92 20.08
C CYS A 237 -2.66 -1.68 21.58
N LYS A 238 -3.74 -1.42 22.36
CA LYS A 238 -3.67 -0.95 23.76
C LYS A 238 -2.84 -1.83 24.71
N ASN A 239 -2.81 -3.11 24.50
CA ASN A 239 -2.11 -4.06 25.39
C ASN A 239 -0.96 -4.76 24.66
N THR A 240 -0.34 -4.08 23.71
CA THR A 240 0.79 -4.58 22.92
C THR A 240 1.97 -3.61 23.01
N ASP A 241 3.13 -4.03 22.51
CA ASP A 241 4.31 -3.17 22.42
C ASP A 241 4.30 -2.27 21.16
N ILE A 242 3.18 -2.21 20.43
CA ILE A 242 3.06 -1.38 19.23
C ILE A 242 2.87 0.08 19.62
N ASN A 243 3.83 0.94 19.23
CA ASN A 243 3.69 2.39 19.36
C ASN A 243 2.84 2.91 18.18
N LEU A 244 1.51 2.99 18.39
CA LEU A 244 0.61 3.56 17.39
C LEU A 244 0.50 5.08 17.57
N LYS A 245 0.91 5.83 16.55
CA LYS A 245 0.69 7.27 16.45
C LYS A 245 -0.48 7.53 15.51
N LEU A 246 -1.68 7.66 16.05
CA LEU A 246 -2.90 8.01 15.31
C LEU A 246 -3.15 9.51 15.40
N ARG A 247 -3.10 10.21 14.28
CA ARG A 247 -3.36 11.66 14.18
C ARG A 247 -4.71 11.88 13.49
N MET A 248 -5.68 12.40 14.23
CA MET A 248 -6.99 12.75 13.70
C MET A 248 -6.94 14.18 13.16
N GLN A 249 -7.20 14.36 11.86
CA GLN A 249 -7.04 15.62 11.14
C GLN A 249 -8.39 16.31 10.92
N PRO A 250 -8.71 17.41 11.66
CA PRO A 250 -9.97 18.14 11.51
C PRO A 250 -10.15 18.68 10.08
N HIS A 251 -11.38 18.61 9.57
CA HIS A 251 -11.79 19.13 8.27
C HIS A 251 -11.28 18.39 7.03
N TYR A 252 -10.36 17.46 7.15
CA TYR A 252 -9.85 16.67 6.02
C TYR A 252 -10.76 15.50 5.69
N ASP A 253 -10.91 15.26 4.40
CA ASP A 253 -11.69 14.18 3.79
C ASP A 253 -10.80 12.98 3.38
N HIS A 254 -11.27 12.15 2.42
CA HIS A 254 -10.56 10.97 1.89
C HIS A 254 -9.73 11.26 0.64
N SER A 255 -9.64 12.52 0.23
CA SER A 255 -9.08 12.89 -1.08
C SER A 255 -7.55 13.03 -1.08
N TYR A 256 -7.00 13.23 -2.28
CA TYR A 256 -5.59 13.56 -2.44
C TYR A 256 -5.19 14.91 -1.87
N TYR A 257 -6.11 15.83 -1.60
CA TYR A 257 -5.83 17.07 -0.86
C TYR A 257 -5.41 16.78 0.59
N PHE A 258 -6.04 15.80 1.23
CA PHE A 258 -5.62 15.27 2.52
C PHE A 258 -4.24 14.62 2.44
N ILE A 259 -4.05 13.68 1.52
CA ILE A 259 -2.79 12.94 1.36
C ILE A 259 -1.62 13.90 1.09
N SER A 260 -1.74 14.80 0.12
CA SER A 260 -0.66 15.72 -0.27
C SER A 260 -0.29 16.69 0.86
N THR A 261 -1.26 17.09 1.68
CA THR A 261 -1.02 17.97 2.84
C THR A 261 -0.05 17.34 3.83
N PHE A 262 -0.19 16.05 4.13
CA PHE A 262 0.62 15.37 5.16
C PHE A 262 1.71 14.46 4.59
N MET A 263 1.85 14.38 3.26
CA MET A 263 2.82 13.52 2.60
C MET A 263 4.26 13.82 3.02
N ALA A 264 4.62 15.10 3.13
CA ALA A 264 5.97 15.49 3.54
C ALA A 264 6.31 14.99 4.95
N ASP A 265 5.36 15.06 5.89
CA ASP A 265 5.52 14.56 7.26
C ASP A 265 5.77 13.05 7.29
N HIS A 266 5.01 12.29 6.48
CA HIS A 266 5.19 10.85 6.37
C HIS A 266 6.56 10.50 5.79
N LEU A 267 7.02 11.21 4.74
CA LEU A 267 8.34 10.98 4.17
C LEU A 267 9.47 11.27 5.16
N GLU A 268 9.37 12.37 5.93
CA GLU A 268 10.33 12.69 7.00
C GLU A 268 10.33 11.62 8.08
N TRP A 269 9.15 11.22 8.54
CA TRP A 269 8.98 10.18 9.55
C TRP A 269 9.60 8.84 9.11
N HIS A 270 9.44 8.46 7.84
CA HIS A 270 10.09 7.28 7.27
C HIS A 270 11.61 7.46 7.21
N LYS A 271 12.09 8.62 6.76
CA LYS A 271 13.52 8.90 6.63
C LYS A 271 14.29 8.79 7.93
N GLU A 272 13.68 9.15 9.04
CA GLU A 272 14.29 9.05 10.38
C GLU A 272 14.53 7.60 10.84
N ARG A 273 13.85 6.61 10.22
CA ARG A 273 13.79 5.19 10.64
C ARG A 273 14.46 4.23 9.66
N ILE A 274 14.96 4.76 8.56
CA ILE A 274 15.39 3.95 7.41
C ILE A 274 16.90 4.12 7.10
#